data_a4b975936b77a0360f695aeae8e83d59
#
_entry.id   a4b975936b77a0360f695aeae8e83d59
#
_cell.length_a   1.000
_cell.length_b   1.000
_cell.length_c   1.000
_cell.angle_alpha   90.00
_cell.angle_beta   90.00
_cell.angle_gamma   90.00
#
_symmetry.space_group_name_H-M   'P 1'
#
loop_
_entity.id
_entity.type
_entity.pdbx_description
1 polymer ?
#
loop_
_entity_poly.entity_id
_entity_poly.type
_entity_poly.pdbx_seq_one_letter_code
_entity_poly.pdbx_strand_id
1 'polypeptide(L)'
;APKRLNAADIALLASMNIAQIPVYKRPTIALLSTGDELVMPGEQPGPDQILASNTYGLAALLNSHGAECRILPIARDTRASLKATFALAAGSDMVLTIGGASVGDHDLVAQVAADIGIRQSFYKIAMRPGKPLMAGAWGDTIMIGLPGNPVSALVCGHIFVLPVVNALLGLPRSAPIRQSAPLAQDVAANGPREHYMRAKFHEGRVHVFERQDSALLSVLAKANILAIRPAFAAPAKQGDRIEYIPL
;
A
#
# COMPACT_ATOMS: atom_id res chain seq x y z
N ALA A 1 -4.66 -12.72 -23.81
CA ALA A 1 -4.31 -11.69 -22.85
C ALA A 1 -3.64 -12.34 -21.64
N PRO A 2 -2.66 -11.70 -20.99
CA PRO A 2 -2.05 -12.22 -19.77
C PRO A 2 -3.11 -12.43 -18.69
N LYS A 3 -3.02 -13.56 -17.97
CA LYS A 3 -3.88 -13.88 -16.83
C LYS A 3 -3.07 -14.57 -15.73
N ARG A 4 -3.56 -14.50 -14.51
CA ARG A 4 -3.03 -15.31 -13.42
C ARG A 4 -3.48 -16.75 -13.63
N LEU A 5 -2.53 -17.69 -13.68
CA LEU A 5 -2.84 -19.11 -13.82
C LEU A 5 -3.36 -19.66 -12.51
N ASN A 6 -4.44 -20.41 -12.58
CA ASN A 6 -5.01 -21.17 -11.47
C ASN A 6 -4.68 -22.68 -11.60
N ALA A 7 -5.07 -23.47 -10.61
CA ALA A 7 -4.79 -24.90 -10.59
C ALA A 7 -5.39 -25.65 -11.82
N ALA A 8 -6.58 -25.25 -12.28
CA ALA A 8 -7.21 -25.85 -13.45
C ALA A 8 -6.45 -25.52 -14.75
N ASP A 9 -5.93 -24.30 -14.88
CA ASP A 9 -5.07 -23.92 -16.02
C ASP A 9 -3.81 -24.78 -16.08
N ILE A 10 -3.16 -24.98 -14.92
CA ILE A 10 -1.95 -25.82 -14.84
C ILE A 10 -2.27 -27.29 -15.20
N ALA A 11 -3.38 -27.84 -14.70
CA ALA A 11 -3.81 -29.19 -15.02
C ALA A 11 -4.13 -29.34 -16.53
N LEU A 12 -4.78 -28.35 -17.12
CA LEU A 12 -5.06 -28.35 -18.56
C LEU A 12 -3.78 -28.33 -19.39
N LEU A 13 -2.83 -27.46 -19.08
CA LEU A 13 -1.54 -27.40 -19.75
C LEU A 13 -0.81 -28.75 -19.68
N ALA A 14 -0.79 -29.36 -18.51
CA ALA A 14 -0.18 -30.67 -18.31
C ALA A 14 -0.88 -31.77 -19.15
N SER A 15 -2.23 -31.77 -19.21
CA SER A 15 -2.99 -32.72 -20.01
C SER A 15 -2.75 -32.59 -21.53
N MET A 16 -2.36 -31.41 -21.98
CA MET A 16 -1.97 -31.10 -23.36
C MET A 16 -0.50 -31.38 -23.62
N ASN A 17 0.23 -31.97 -22.68
CA ASN A 17 1.69 -32.21 -22.73
C ASN A 17 2.52 -30.91 -22.91
N ILE A 18 2.04 -29.79 -22.37
CA ILE A 18 2.76 -28.51 -22.38
C ILE A 18 3.51 -28.39 -21.06
N ALA A 19 4.81 -28.70 -21.10
CA ALA A 19 5.66 -28.72 -19.90
C ALA A 19 6.22 -27.35 -19.51
N GLN A 20 6.31 -26.41 -20.47
CA GLN A 20 6.87 -25.08 -20.25
C GLN A 20 6.05 -24.02 -20.96
N ILE A 21 5.85 -22.88 -20.27
CA ILE A 21 5.16 -21.72 -20.82
C ILE A 21 5.94 -20.42 -20.47
N PRO A 22 5.94 -19.42 -21.34
CA PRO A 22 6.49 -18.11 -21.01
C PRO A 22 5.61 -17.42 -19.96
N VAL A 23 6.24 -16.90 -18.91
CA VAL A 23 5.57 -16.16 -17.83
C VAL A 23 6.30 -14.84 -17.57
N TYR A 24 5.60 -13.87 -17.01
CA TYR A 24 6.23 -12.66 -16.51
C TYR A 24 7.10 -12.98 -15.29
N LYS A 25 8.27 -12.35 -15.22
CA LYS A 25 9.13 -12.40 -14.03
C LYS A 25 8.39 -11.76 -12.84
N ARG A 26 8.56 -12.30 -11.65
CA ARG A 26 8.10 -11.66 -10.43
C ARG A 26 8.84 -10.34 -10.22
N PRO A 27 8.15 -9.21 -10.04
CA PRO A 27 8.81 -7.94 -9.78
C PRO A 27 9.48 -7.96 -8.40
N THR A 28 10.72 -7.47 -8.34
CA THR A 28 11.46 -7.29 -7.10
C THR A 28 11.14 -5.92 -6.52
N ILE A 29 10.73 -5.88 -5.24
CA ILE A 29 10.31 -4.65 -4.55
C ILE A 29 11.18 -4.45 -3.32
N ALA A 30 11.92 -3.34 -3.27
CA ALA A 30 12.66 -2.94 -2.08
C ALA A 30 11.77 -2.12 -1.15
N LEU A 31 11.69 -2.52 0.12
CA LEU A 31 10.92 -1.85 1.17
C LEU A 31 11.88 -1.14 2.12
N LEU A 32 11.84 0.18 2.17
CA LEU A 32 12.72 1.05 2.92
C LEU A 32 11.91 1.82 3.96
N SER A 33 12.09 1.54 5.25
CA SER A 33 11.55 2.37 6.34
C SER A 33 12.56 3.44 6.74
N THR A 34 12.05 4.62 7.09
CA THR A 34 12.86 5.75 7.58
C THR A 34 12.32 6.26 8.91
N GLY A 35 13.20 6.61 9.82
CA GLY A 35 12.88 7.20 11.12
C GLY A 35 13.86 6.76 12.21
N ASP A 36 14.28 7.69 13.04
CA ASP A 36 15.16 7.41 14.19
C ASP A 36 14.40 6.70 15.32
N GLU A 37 13.07 6.85 15.33
CA GLU A 37 12.15 6.20 16.26
C GLU A 37 11.93 4.71 15.96
N LEU A 38 12.35 4.23 14.78
CA LEU A 38 12.03 2.86 14.38
C LEU A 38 13.06 1.85 14.88
N VAL A 39 12.56 0.71 15.34
CA VAL A 39 13.34 -0.51 15.63
C VAL A 39 12.71 -1.70 14.95
N MET A 40 13.51 -2.75 14.69
CA MET A 40 13.02 -3.95 14.02
C MET A 40 12.16 -4.81 14.97
N PRO A 41 11.14 -5.51 14.46
CA PRO A 41 10.44 -6.53 15.24
C PRO A 41 11.40 -7.58 15.78
N GLY A 42 11.28 -7.86 17.10
CA GLY A 42 12.21 -8.72 17.83
C GLY A 42 13.22 -7.95 18.69
N GLU A 43 13.45 -6.68 18.40
CA GLU A 43 14.22 -5.77 19.26
C GLU A 43 13.32 -5.20 20.37
N GLN A 44 13.93 -4.78 21.49
CA GLN A 44 13.19 -4.15 22.59
C GLN A 44 13.15 -2.62 22.37
N PRO A 45 11.96 -2.02 22.10
CA PRO A 45 11.90 -0.58 21.89
C PRO A 45 12.18 0.20 23.18
N GLY A 46 12.93 1.28 23.05
CA GLY A 46 13.07 2.30 24.11
C GLY A 46 11.79 3.16 24.24
N PRO A 47 11.80 4.14 25.19
CA PRO A 47 10.60 4.94 25.50
C PRO A 47 9.99 5.67 24.29
N ASP A 48 10.82 6.17 23.37
CA ASP A 48 10.39 6.96 22.21
C ASP A 48 10.50 6.17 20.90
N GLN A 49 10.59 4.84 20.97
CA GLN A 49 10.74 3.98 19.80
C GLN A 49 9.49 3.15 19.53
N ILE A 50 9.26 2.86 18.27
CA ILE A 50 8.17 2.03 17.77
C ILE A 50 8.68 0.94 16.83
N LEU A 51 7.95 -0.17 16.75
CA LEU A 51 8.32 -1.28 15.87
C LEU A 51 7.98 -0.98 14.41
N ALA A 52 8.94 -1.22 13.51
CA ALA A 52 8.79 -1.04 12.07
C ALA A 52 7.90 -2.14 11.45
N SER A 53 6.61 -2.17 11.82
CA SER A 53 5.65 -3.20 11.39
C SER A 53 5.18 -3.07 9.94
N ASN A 54 5.25 -1.87 9.36
CA ASN A 54 4.67 -1.56 8.05
C ASN A 54 5.32 -2.33 6.91
N THR A 55 6.65 -2.48 6.93
CA THR A 55 7.41 -3.23 5.93
C THR A 55 7.00 -4.70 5.89
N TYR A 56 6.76 -5.30 7.04
CA TYR A 56 6.31 -6.70 7.14
C TYR A 56 4.90 -6.88 6.59
N GLY A 57 3.98 -5.98 6.95
CA GLY A 57 2.60 -6.01 6.44
C GLY A 57 2.56 -5.81 4.92
N LEU A 58 3.33 -4.84 4.39
CA LEU A 58 3.44 -4.60 2.95
C LEU A 58 4.12 -5.77 2.23
N ALA A 59 5.20 -6.33 2.79
CA ALA A 59 5.85 -7.50 2.21
C ALA A 59 4.90 -8.69 2.10
N ALA A 60 4.13 -8.99 3.16
CA ALA A 60 3.13 -10.04 3.16
C ALA A 60 2.06 -9.80 2.07
N LEU A 61 1.52 -8.57 1.99
CA LEU A 61 0.54 -8.17 0.99
C LEU A 61 1.08 -8.36 -0.45
N LEU A 62 2.27 -7.84 -0.73
CA LEU A 62 2.81 -7.82 -2.09
C LEU A 62 3.30 -9.20 -2.54
N ASN A 63 3.91 -9.99 -1.63
CA ASN A 63 4.32 -11.36 -1.91
C ASN A 63 3.12 -12.26 -2.23
N SER A 64 1.98 -12.12 -1.51
CA SER A 64 0.76 -12.87 -1.80
C SER A 64 0.16 -12.52 -3.18
N HIS A 65 0.53 -11.35 -3.73
CA HIS A 65 0.12 -10.90 -5.07
C HIS A 65 1.17 -11.15 -6.15
N GLY A 66 2.22 -11.90 -5.86
CA GLY A 66 3.19 -12.38 -6.86
C GLY A 66 4.44 -11.53 -6.99
N ALA A 67 4.66 -10.55 -6.14
CA ALA A 67 5.95 -9.84 -6.05
C ALA A 67 6.99 -10.65 -5.24
N GLU A 68 8.23 -10.18 -5.26
CA GLU A 68 9.32 -10.61 -4.40
C GLU A 68 9.84 -9.41 -3.63
N CYS A 69 9.53 -9.34 -2.33
CA CYS A 69 9.87 -8.20 -1.49
C CYS A 69 11.18 -8.40 -0.73
N ARG A 70 12.02 -7.37 -0.73
CA ARG A 70 13.23 -7.28 0.11
C ARG A 70 13.04 -6.17 1.14
N ILE A 71 13.01 -6.53 2.43
CA ILE A 71 12.99 -5.55 3.52
C ILE A 71 14.44 -5.09 3.72
N LEU A 72 14.68 -3.80 3.52
CA LEU A 72 15.99 -3.16 3.73
C LEU A 72 16.16 -2.76 5.19
N PRO A 73 17.41 -2.54 5.65
CA PRO A 73 17.66 -1.94 6.96
C PRO A 73 16.94 -0.61 7.13
N ILE A 74 16.54 -0.26 8.35
CA ILE A 74 15.94 1.03 8.66
C ILE A 74 16.95 2.13 8.36
N ALA A 75 16.56 3.09 7.51
CA ALA A 75 17.37 4.28 7.29
C ALA A 75 17.14 5.27 8.43
N ARG A 76 18.22 5.75 9.03
CA ARG A 76 18.18 6.85 10.00
C ARG A 76 17.97 8.18 9.27
N ASP A 77 17.46 9.17 9.99
CA ASP A 77 17.15 10.49 9.43
C ASP A 77 18.42 11.33 9.18
N THR A 78 19.36 10.71 8.43
CA THR A 78 20.58 11.35 7.95
C THR A 78 20.76 11.10 6.45
N ARG A 79 21.33 12.08 5.73
CA ARG A 79 21.62 11.94 4.29
C ARG A 79 22.49 10.71 3.98
N ALA A 80 23.49 10.42 4.84
CA ALA A 80 24.40 9.30 4.63
C ALA A 80 23.66 7.96 4.75
N SER A 81 22.84 7.78 5.79
CA SER A 81 22.06 6.57 6.00
C SER A 81 21.03 6.34 4.88
N LEU A 82 20.31 7.40 4.49
CA LEU A 82 19.35 7.34 3.40
C LEU A 82 20.02 6.96 2.07
N LYS A 83 21.13 7.61 1.69
CA LYS A 83 21.88 7.28 0.46
C LYS A 83 22.37 5.84 0.47
N ALA A 84 22.91 5.37 1.61
CA ALA A 84 23.39 3.98 1.74
C ALA A 84 22.23 2.98 1.57
N THR A 85 21.06 3.25 2.19
CA THR A 85 19.91 2.36 2.08
C THR A 85 19.28 2.39 0.69
N PHE A 86 19.22 3.56 0.03
CA PHE A 86 18.80 3.64 -1.38
C PHE A 86 19.72 2.84 -2.30
N ALA A 87 21.04 2.87 -2.05
CA ALA A 87 22.00 2.08 -2.84
C ALA A 87 21.69 0.56 -2.75
N LEU A 88 21.21 0.06 -1.60
CA LEU A 88 20.76 -1.33 -1.45
C LEU A 88 19.49 -1.65 -2.25
N ALA A 89 18.71 -0.65 -2.61
CA ALA A 89 17.51 -0.83 -3.42
C ALA A 89 17.82 -0.95 -4.92
N ALA A 90 19.06 -0.72 -5.34
CA ALA A 90 19.45 -0.80 -6.74
C ALA A 90 19.09 -2.16 -7.36
N GLY A 91 18.65 -2.13 -8.62
CA GLY A 91 18.23 -3.32 -9.36
C GLY A 91 16.84 -3.86 -8.99
N SER A 92 16.09 -3.19 -8.12
CA SER A 92 14.69 -3.50 -7.88
C SER A 92 13.80 -2.87 -8.95
N ASP A 93 12.70 -3.54 -9.29
CA ASP A 93 11.70 -3.02 -10.24
C ASP A 93 10.87 -1.88 -9.60
N MET A 94 10.75 -1.90 -8.26
CA MET A 94 10.07 -0.86 -7.48
C MET A 94 10.76 -0.64 -6.13
N VAL A 95 10.76 0.60 -5.66
CA VAL A 95 11.16 0.99 -4.30
C VAL A 95 9.98 1.62 -3.59
N LEU A 96 9.65 1.09 -2.41
CA LEU A 96 8.66 1.69 -1.51
C LEU A 96 9.40 2.30 -0.31
N THR A 97 9.28 3.60 -0.11
CA THR A 97 9.69 4.26 1.14
C THR A 97 8.50 4.35 2.07
N ILE A 98 8.69 4.06 3.35
CA ILE A 98 7.65 4.07 4.37
C ILE A 98 8.10 5.00 5.51
N GLY A 99 7.37 6.07 5.73
CA GLY A 99 7.80 7.18 6.57
C GLY A 99 8.57 8.23 5.79
N GLY A 100 9.04 9.28 6.48
CA GLY A 100 9.75 10.39 5.85
C GLY A 100 8.92 11.26 4.89
N ALA A 101 7.69 10.90 4.61
CA ALA A 101 6.78 11.70 3.79
C ALA A 101 6.07 12.79 4.61
N SER A 102 6.79 13.42 5.55
CA SER A 102 6.24 14.50 6.38
C SER A 102 6.10 15.80 5.57
N VAL A 103 5.07 16.56 5.91
CA VAL A 103 4.75 17.84 5.26
C VAL A 103 5.71 18.94 5.73
N GLY A 104 6.79 19.21 5.01
CA GLY A 104 7.66 20.35 5.31
C GLY A 104 8.80 20.46 4.29
N ASP A 105 9.38 21.66 4.18
CA ASP A 105 10.57 21.95 3.36
C ASP A 105 11.82 21.17 3.85
N HIS A 106 11.67 20.38 4.90
CA HIS A 106 12.70 19.55 5.56
C HIS A 106 12.53 18.04 5.31
N ASP A 107 11.74 17.62 4.31
CA ASP A 107 11.62 16.19 3.96
C ASP A 107 12.97 15.69 3.41
N LEU A 108 13.77 15.12 4.30
CA LEU A 108 15.11 14.63 4.00
C LEU A 108 15.08 13.49 2.96
N VAL A 109 14.01 12.68 2.99
CA VAL A 109 13.82 11.59 2.02
C VAL A 109 13.62 12.16 0.62
N ALA A 110 12.78 13.19 0.47
CA ALA A 110 12.54 13.84 -0.82
C ALA A 110 13.81 14.52 -1.34
N GLN A 111 14.60 15.18 -0.46
CA GLN A 111 15.85 15.82 -0.85
C GLN A 111 16.89 14.78 -1.31
N VAL A 112 17.09 13.70 -0.54
CA VAL A 112 18.02 12.64 -0.91
C VAL A 112 17.57 11.92 -2.18
N ALA A 113 16.26 11.70 -2.33
CA ALA A 113 15.69 11.14 -3.55
C ALA A 113 16.01 12.00 -4.78
N ALA A 114 15.86 13.32 -4.68
CA ALA A 114 16.25 14.26 -5.75
C ALA A 114 17.76 14.21 -6.03
N ASP A 115 18.60 14.20 -4.99
CA ASP A 115 20.07 14.14 -5.12
C ASP A 115 20.54 12.90 -5.88
N ILE A 116 19.86 11.76 -5.74
CA ILE A 116 20.20 10.50 -6.44
C ILE A 116 19.47 10.35 -7.78
N GLY A 117 18.79 11.39 -8.23
CA GLY A 117 18.16 11.46 -9.56
C GLY A 117 16.74 10.89 -9.64
N ILE A 118 16.05 10.73 -8.52
CA ILE A 118 14.62 10.36 -8.53
C ILE A 118 13.80 11.56 -8.99
N ARG A 119 13.01 11.36 -10.04
CA ARG A 119 12.09 12.37 -10.57
C ARG A 119 10.70 12.15 -9.99
N GLN A 120 10.27 13.05 -9.13
CA GLN A 120 8.94 13.02 -8.53
C GLN A 120 7.88 13.39 -9.56
N SER A 121 6.81 12.57 -9.66
CA SER A 121 5.66 12.81 -10.53
C SER A 121 4.55 13.56 -9.81
N PHE A 122 4.24 13.19 -8.56
CA PHE A 122 3.29 13.91 -7.73
C PHE A 122 3.61 13.73 -6.23
N TYR A 123 3.03 14.63 -5.42
CA TYR A 123 3.07 14.58 -3.97
C TYR A 123 1.74 15.05 -3.39
N LYS A 124 1.20 14.28 -2.45
CA LYS A 124 -0.11 14.42 -1.79
C LYS A 124 -1.30 14.11 -2.69
N ILE A 125 -2.25 13.44 -2.09
CA ILE A 125 -3.54 13.11 -2.70
C ILE A 125 -4.68 13.44 -1.73
N ALA A 126 -5.87 13.69 -2.27
CA ALA A 126 -7.05 14.06 -1.49
C ALA A 126 -7.79 12.82 -0.95
N MET A 127 -7.07 11.96 -0.19
CA MET A 127 -7.65 10.77 0.45
C MET A 127 -7.44 10.72 1.97
N ARG A 128 -8.19 9.86 2.64
CA ARG A 128 -8.08 9.52 4.05
C ARG A 128 -8.31 8.02 4.24
N PRO A 129 -7.39 7.30 4.96
CA PRO A 129 -6.05 7.72 5.30
C PRO A 129 -5.15 7.75 4.07
N GLY A 130 -3.94 8.33 4.15
CA GLY A 130 -2.96 8.23 3.07
C GLY A 130 -2.63 9.53 2.33
N LYS A 131 -3.04 10.72 2.85
CA LYS A 131 -2.77 12.03 2.21
C LYS A 131 -1.30 12.22 1.74
N PRO A 132 -0.25 11.90 2.54
CA PRO A 132 1.13 12.09 2.13
C PRO A 132 1.64 10.92 1.29
N LEU A 133 1.01 10.65 0.16
CA LEU A 133 1.50 9.71 -0.84
C LEU A 133 2.31 10.47 -1.89
N MET A 134 3.44 9.92 -2.30
CA MET A 134 4.19 10.41 -3.45
C MET A 134 4.51 9.28 -4.43
N ALA A 135 4.71 9.62 -5.69
CA ALA A 135 5.25 8.71 -6.68
C ALA A 135 6.26 9.41 -7.58
N GLY A 136 7.17 8.62 -8.14
CA GLY A 136 8.23 9.08 -9.02
C GLY A 136 8.91 7.93 -9.72
N ALA A 137 10.01 8.24 -10.40
CA ALA A 137 10.83 7.29 -11.11
C ALA A 137 12.32 7.53 -10.85
N TRP A 138 13.07 6.45 -10.71
CA TRP A 138 14.52 6.41 -10.59
C TRP A 138 15.10 5.56 -11.72
N GLY A 139 15.41 6.22 -12.85
CA GLY A 139 15.64 5.50 -14.10
C GLY A 139 14.38 4.71 -14.48
N ASP A 140 14.53 3.40 -14.65
CA ASP A 140 13.43 2.48 -14.94
C ASP A 140 12.72 1.95 -13.66
N THR A 141 13.25 2.24 -12.48
CA THR A 141 12.67 1.82 -11.19
C THR A 141 11.54 2.75 -10.78
N ILE A 142 10.39 2.18 -10.45
CA ILE A 142 9.24 2.93 -9.92
C ILE A 142 9.49 3.23 -8.44
N MET A 143 9.27 4.46 -8.02
CA MET A 143 9.31 4.84 -6.60
C MET A 143 7.95 5.29 -6.10
N ILE A 144 7.52 4.73 -4.95
CA ILE A 144 6.33 5.19 -4.24
C ILE A 144 6.69 5.43 -2.78
N GLY A 145 6.42 6.64 -2.30
CA GLY A 145 6.56 7.01 -0.89
C GLY A 145 5.23 6.88 -0.17
N LEU A 146 5.20 6.05 0.85
CA LEU A 146 4.01 5.73 1.64
C LEU A 146 4.05 6.45 3.00
N PRO A 147 2.89 6.79 3.57
CA PRO A 147 2.80 7.37 4.91
C PRO A 147 3.40 6.44 5.98
N GLY A 148 3.97 7.02 7.04
CA GLY A 148 4.48 6.27 8.19
C GLY A 148 3.38 5.60 9.04
N ASN A 149 2.16 6.14 9.08
CA ASN A 149 1.06 5.52 9.83
C ASN A 149 0.67 4.15 9.24
N PRO A 150 0.62 3.09 10.06
CA PRO A 150 0.49 1.71 9.59
C PRO A 150 -0.74 1.44 8.71
N VAL A 151 -1.90 1.89 9.13
CA VAL A 151 -3.14 1.73 8.35
C VAL A 151 -3.06 2.51 7.05
N SER A 152 -2.46 3.71 7.07
CA SER A 152 -2.29 4.52 5.86
C SER A 152 -1.39 3.82 4.83
N ALA A 153 -0.27 3.25 5.29
CA ALA A 153 0.66 2.52 4.43
C ALA A 153 -0.01 1.32 3.76
N LEU A 154 -0.73 0.49 4.53
CA LEU A 154 -1.42 -0.70 4.00
C LEU A 154 -2.59 -0.34 3.09
N VAL A 155 -3.40 0.66 3.44
CA VAL A 155 -4.49 1.14 2.57
C VAL A 155 -3.93 1.67 1.26
N CYS A 156 -2.86 2.47 1.29
CA CYS A 156 -2.18 2.90 0.07
C CYS A 156 -1.57 1.72 -0.70
N GLY A 157 -1.08 0.70 -0.01
CA GLY A 157 -0.62 -0.56 -0.59
C GLY A 157 -1.69 -1.22 -1.45
N HIS A 158 -2.90 -1.39 -0.91
CA HIS A 158 -4.03 -1.97 -1.65
C HIS A 158 -4.49 -1.12 -2.83
N ILE A 159 -4.54 0.21 -2.67
CA ILE A 159 -5.16 1.10 -3.66
C ILE A 159 -4.19 1.48 -4.79
N PHE A 160 -2.90 1.69 -4.48
CA PHE A 160 -1.93 2.22 -5.44
C PHE A 160 -0.81 1.24 -5.77
N VAL A 161 -0.27 0.51 -4.78
CA VAL A 161 0.89 -0.35 -5.03
C VAL A 161 0.48 -1.64 -5.75
N LEU A 162 -0.62 -2.30 -5.35
CA LEU A 162 -1.08 -3.52 -6.03
C LEU A 162 -1.40 -3.34 -7.51
N PRO A 163 -2.06 -2.25 -7.96
CA PRO A 163 -2.22 -1.98 -9.39
C PRO A 163 -0.90 -1.88 -10.16
N VAL A 164 0.15 -1.31 -9.55
CA VAL A 164 1.48 -1.25 -10.15
C VAL A 164 2.12 -2.64 -10.22
N VAL A 165 2.01 -3.44 -9.15
CA VAL A 165 2.46 -4.85 -9.17
C VAL A 165 1.76 -5.64 -10.26
N ASN A 166 0.44 -5.48 -10.41
CA ASN A 166 -0.31 -6.12 -11.49
C ASN A 166 0.21 -5.70 -12.87
N ALA A 167 0.51 -4.41 -13.05
CA ALA A 167 1.08 -3.91 -14.31
C ALA A 167 2.45 -4.52 -14.60
N LEU A 168 3.32 -4.66 -13.61
CA LEU A 168 4.64 -5.29 -13.74
C LEU A 168 4.53 -6.80 -14.07
N LEU A 169 3.47 -7.45 -13.58
CA LEU A 169 3.14 -8.84 -13.90
C LEU A 169 2.39 -8.99 -15.25
N GLY A 170 2.25 -7.93 -16.02
CA GLY A 170 1.52 -7.95 -17.31
C GLY A 170 0.00 -8.09 -17.16
N LEU A 171 -0.54 -8.00 -15.95
CA LEU A 171 -1.97 -8.05 -15.68
C LEU A 171 -2.63 -6.68 -15.98
N PRO A 172 -3.98 -6.60 -16.08
CA PRO A 172 -4.66 -5.34 -16.36
C PRO A 172 -4.27 -4.21 -15.38
N ARG A 173 -3.98 -3.03 -15.92
CA ARG A 173 -3.65 -1.81 -15.18
C ARG A 173 -4.94 -1.12 -14.73
N SER A 174 -5.66 -1.74 -13.81
CA SER A 174 -6.94 -1.21 -13.32
C SER A 174 -6.84 -0.82 -11.84
N ALA A 175 -7.57 0.23 -11.48
CA ALA A 175 -7.85 0.50 -10.08
C ALA A 175 -8.59 -0.71 -9.44
N PRO A 176 -8.54 -0.87 -8.12
CA PRO A 176 -9.30 -1.90 -7.43
C PRO A 176 -10.77 -1.85 -7.82
N ILE A 177 -11.37 -3.01 -8.10
CA ILE A 177 -12.78 -3.11 -8.50
C ILE A 177 -13.65 -2.69 -7.33
N ARG A 178 -14.48 -1.66 -7.54
CA ARG A 178 -15.47 -1.21 -6.55
C ARG A 178 -16.71 -2.07 -6.67
N GLN A 179 -17.20 -2.51 -5.52
CA GLN A 179 -18.48 -3.19 -5.35
C GLN A 179 -19.43 -2.30 -4.56
N SER A 180 -20.70 -2.63 -4.47
CA SER A 180 -21.69 -1.82 -3.74
C SER A 180 -22.66 -2.70 -2.96
N ALA A 181 -22.93 -2.32 -1.71
CA ALA A 181 -23.89 -3.00 -0.85
C ALA A 181 -24.58 -2.02 0.12
N PRO A 182 -25.71 -2.41 0.74
CA PRO A 182 -26.38 -1.57 1.71
C PRO A 182 -25.58 -1.44 3.02
N LEU A 183 -25.63 -0.24 3.61
CA LEU A 183 -25.09 0.04 4.94
C LEU A 183 -25.87 -0.70 6.03
N ALA A 184 -25.17 -1.18 7.05
CA ALA A 184 -25.78 -1.77 8.25
C ALA A 184 -26.14 -0.72 9.31
N GLN A 185 -25.58 0.49 9.23
CA GLN A 185 -25.83 1.61 10.16
C GLN A 185 -25.69 2.96 9.46
N ASP A 186 -26.14 4.01 10.12
CA ASP A 186 -25.93 5.39 9.67
C ASP A 186 -24.44 5.75 9.63
N VAL A 187 -24.03 6.55 8.65
CA VAL A 187 -22.67 7.08 8.50
C VAL A 187 -22.74 8.59 8.34
N ALA A 188 -21.95 9.31 9.11
CA ALA A 188 -21.90 10.78 9.10
C ALA A 188 -21.44 11.33 7.75
N ALA A 189 -21.65 12.65 7.55
CA ALA A 189 -21.10 13.39 6.41
C ALA A 189 -19.58 13.26 6.35
N ASN A 190 -19.04 13.24 5.13
CA ASN A 190 -17.60 13.17 4.91
C ASN A 190 -17.01 14.58 4.69
N GLY A 191 -15.74 14.74 5.05
CA GLY A 191 -14.95 15.94 4.79
C GLY A 191 -14.42 16.03 3.34
N PRO A 192 -13.42 16.92 3.08
CA PRO A 192 -12.96 17.26 1.74
C PRO A 192 -12.07 16.20 1.06
N ARG A 193 -11.92 15.01 1.64
CA ARG A 193 -11.10 13.93 1.10
C ARG A 193 -11.92 12.65 0.94
N GLU A 194 -11.69 11.91 -0.13
CA GLU A 194 -12.25 10.56 -0.26
C GLU A 194 -11.78 9.70 0.91
N HIS A 195 -12.71 9.06 1.62
CA HIS A 195 -12.40 8.31 2.83
C HIS A 195 -12.57 6.81 2.59
N TYR A 196 -11.51 6.07 2.78
CA TYR A 196 -11.45 4.61 2.76
C TYR A 196 -11.57 4.11 4.20
N MET A 197 -12.79 3.79 4.61
CA MET A 197 -13.13 3.41 5.98
C MET A 197 -12.96 1.92 6.17
N ARG A 198 -12.27 1.49 7.25
CA ARG A 198 -12.22 0.08 7.62
C ARG A 198 -13.62 -0.39 7.96
N ALA A 199 -14.02 -1.48 7.33
CA ALA A 199 -15.37 -2.03 7.45
C ALA A 199 -15.36 -3.56 7.31
N LYS A 200 -16.47 -4.17 7.64
CA LYS A 200 -16.71 -5.59 7.45
C LYS A 200 -17.93 -5.78 6.54
N PHE A 201 -17.76 -6.51 5.45
CA PHE A 201 -18.89 -7.04 4.69
C PHE A 201 -19.35 -8.34 5.35
N HIS A 202 -20.56 -8.36 5.82
CA HIS A 202 -21.18 -9.49 6.52
C HIS A 202 -22.69 -9.51 6.27
N GLU A 203 -23.25 -10.69 6.00
CA GLU A 203 -24.68 -10.88 5.74
C GLU A 203 -25.27 -9.92 4.69
N GLY A 204 -24.50 -9.68 3.61
CA GLY A 204 -24.94 -8.82 2.52
C GLY A 204 -24.91 -7.30 2.82
N ARG A 205 -24.36 -6.88 3.95
CA ARG A 205 -24.31 -5.49 4.42
C ARG A 205 -22.90 -5.04 4.74
N VAL A 206 -22.68 -3.73 4.67
CA VAL A 206 -21.42 -3.07 5.04
C VAL A 206 -21.53 -2.53 6.46
N HIS A 207 -20.71 -3.08 7.36
CA HIS A 207 -20.57 -2.65 8.75
C HIS A 207 -19.31 -1.79 8.88
N VAL A 208 -19.46 -0.48 8.95
CA VAL A 208 -18.33 0.45 9.12
C VAL A 208 -17.89 0.46 10.58
N PHE A 209 -16.62 0.28 10.85
CA PHE A 209 -16.12 0.36 12.22
C PHE A 209 -16.11 1.82 12.72
N GLU A 210 -16.47 2.03 13.98
CA GLU A 210 -16.52 3.36 14.59
C GLU A 210 -15.12 4.02 14.65
N ARG A 211 -14.12 3.23 15.05
CA ARG A 211 -12.74 3.72 15.17
C ARG A 211 -12.03 3.68 13.83
N GLN A 212 -11.70 4.86 13.33
CA GLN A 212 -11.05 5.07 12.04
C GLN A 212 -9.65 5.71 12.17
N ASP A 213 -8.99 5.55 13.31
CA ASP A 213 -7.63 6.03 13.53
C ASP A 213 -6.63 5.27 12.65
N SER A 214 -5.72 6.01 12.02
CA SER A 214 -4.72 5.47 11.09
C SER A 214 -3.55 4.73 11.76
N ALA A 215 -3.46 4.76 13.09
CA ALA A 215 -2.49 3.99 13.87
C ALA A 215 -3.01 2.60 14.28
N LEU A 216 -4.34 2.35 14.22
CA LEU A 216 -4.96 1.15 14.76
C LEU A 216 -4.97 -0.02 13.77
N LEU A 217 -3.86 -0.74 13.68
CA LEU A 217 -3.78 -1.99 12.90
C LEU A 217 -4.78 -3.06 13.35
N SER A 218 -5.12 -3.11 14.64
CA SER A 218 -6.11 -4.06 15.17
C SER A 218 -7.52 -3.88 14.58
N VAL A 219 -7.86 -2.67 14.14
CA VAL A 219 -9.11 -2.39 13.42
C VAL A 219 -9.01 -2.86 11.98
N LEU A 220 -7.88 -2.58 11.32
CA LEU A 220 -7.65 -3.05 9.94
C LEU A 220 -7.60 -4.58 9.87
N ALA A 221 -6.99 -5.24 10.84
CA ALA A 221 -6.91 -6.71 10.90
C ALA A 221 -8.28 -7.41 11.02
N LYS A 222 -9.31 -6.69 11.49
CA LYS A 222 -10.70 -7.19 11.56
C LYS A 222 -11.52 -6.85 10.30
N ALA A 223 -11.01 -5.94 9.47
CA ALA A 223 -11.67 -5.52 8.24
C ALA A 223 -11.46 -6.58 7.14
N ASN A 224 -12.46 -6.75 6.29
CA ASN A 224 -12.33 -7.51 5.05
C ASN A 224 -12.63 -6.65 3.81
N ILE A 225 -13.03 -5.38 4.04
CA ILE A 225 -13.29 -4.39 3.01
C ILE A 225 -12.86 -2.99 3.47
N LEU A 226 -12.68 -2.10 2.49
CA LEU A 226 -12.64 -0.65 2.71
C LEU A 226 -13.90 -0.03 2.11
N ALA A 227 -14.78 0.50 2.95
CA ALA A 227 -15.96 1.26 2.51
C ALA A 227 -15.52 2.64 2.05
N ILE A 228 -16.07 3.14 0.94
CA ILE A 228 -15.64 4.37 0.28
C ILE A 228 -16.68 5.46 0.47
N ARG A 229 -16.24 6.59 1.03
CA ARG A 229 -17.05 7.81 1.12
C ARG A 229 -16.41 8.88 0.24
N PRO A 230 -17.06 9.30 -0.84
CA PRO A 230 -16.58 10.41 -1.67
C PRO A 230 -16.35 11.70 -0.86
N ALA A 231 -15.47 12.57 -1.35
CA ALA A 231 -15.29 13.88 -0.74
C ALA A 231 -16.63 14.63 -0.66
N PHE A 232 -16.89 15.29 0.46
CA PHE A 232 -18.10 16.05 0.75
C PHE A 232 -19.41 15.25 0.69
N ALA A 233 -19.37 13.91 0.73
CA ALA A 233 -20.58 13.10 0.72
C ALA A 233 -21.49 13.44 1.92
N ALA A 234 -22.78 13.63 1.67
CA ALA A 234 -23.80 13.86 2.68
C ALA A 234 -23.90 12.68 3.66
N PRO A 235 -24.52 12.83 4.84
CA PRO A 235 -24.81 11.70 5.70
C PRO A 235 -25.53 10.59 4.94
N ALA A 236 -25.21 9.32 5.23
CA ALA A 236 -25.89 8.18 4.67
C ALA A 236 -26.61 7.41 5.78
N LYS A 237 -27.78 6.87 5.47
CA LYS A 237 -28.63 6.14 6.39
C LYS A 237 -28.42 4.64 6.28
N GLN A 238 -28.78 3.89 7.32
CA GLN A 238 -28.89 2.45 7.24
C GLN A 238 -29.75 2.05 6.03
N GLY A 239 -29.24 1.13 5.20
CA GLY A 239 -29.88 0.68 3.97
C GLY A 239 -29.43 1.43 2.71
N ASP A 240 -28.85 2.64 2.81
CA ASP A 240 -28.28 3.32 1.66
C ASP A 240 -27.09 2.51 1.09
N ARG A 241 -26.94 2.56 -0.23
CA ARG A 241 -25.82 1.85 -0.90
C ARG A 241 -24.52 2.62 -0.72
N ILE A 242 -23.49 1.88 -0.38
CA ILE A 242 -22.11 2.39 -0.29
C ILE A 242 -21.18 1.55 -1.15
N GLU A 243 -20.24 2.22 -1.82
CA GLU A 243 -19.16 1.51 -2.53
C GLU A 243 -18.11 0.99 -1.54
N TYR A 244 -17.49 -0.14 -1.91
CA TYR A 244 -16.36 -0.70 -1.16
C TYR A 244 -15.40 -1.45 -2.08
N ILE A 245 -14.16 -1.65 -1.62
CA ILE A 245 -13.19 -2.56 -2.21
C ILE A 245 -12.88 -3.68 -1.24
N PRO A 246 -12.77 -4.94 -1.68
CA PRO A 246 -12.27 -6.06 -0.88
C PRO A 246 -10.81 -5.85 -0.46
N LEU A 247 -10.43 -6.40 0.71
CA LEU A 247 -9.05 -6.48 1.22
C LEU A 247 -8.49 -7.89 1.04
#